data_7d58a758644d7722d27c93bd3abe73f9
#
_entry.id   7d58a758644d7722d27c93bd3abe73f9
#
_cell.length_a   1.000
_cell.length_b   1.000
_cell.length_c   1.000
_cell.angle_alpha   90.00
_cell.angle_beta   90.00
_cell.angle_gamma   90.00
#
_symmetry.space_group_name_H-M   'P 1'
#
loop_
_entity.id
_entity.type
_entity.pdbx_description
1 polymer ?
#
loop_
_entity_poly.entity_id
_entity_poly.type
_entity_poly.pdbx_seq_one_letter_code
_entity_poly.pdbx_strand_id
1 'polypeptide(L)'
;MPVIKIGDRLVGDGQPTYIIAEIGVNHNGILDLALELIDVAVDAGADAVKFQKRTLEKIYPKKYLENANSGEKNLRYLLPLLQQVELPDHAYYKIVEHCQKRGITFLCSAFDPESADFLDELGVPAYKVASADLTNLPLLDHLVKKNKPLILSTGMSRIEEVDITVNFLKERGAEFALLHCNSTYPAAFEDINLRFMDRLRMYGVPVGYSGHERGIAVSTVASALGASIIERHLTLDRTMEGPDHAASLEPQGFKKMVRDIRQVMEALGTGEEKFFSRGEILNREALGKSLVAARKIEPGEVITSDMIAVKGPALGLSPQNYTRLLGRTATRTINEDEPFLDRDLGIEIKIDTEHTLPMDYGFTVRFRDYEEMLAYKPRLLEFHFTDQDLDEHYDGRDHDMKLVVHAPEFWDRTLVDLCSLDERQRRGSVDLMQKSIDLTREMAPHFIGKPKVVIHPGAMSLDHPITDKERLYDNLRRSLEEIDSEGVDLLLENLPPRPWYF
;
A
#
# COMPACT_ATOMS: atom_id res chain seq x y z
N MET A 1 -4.37 5.64 21.93
CA MET A 1 -4.30 6.54 20.77
C MET A 1 -5.71 7.04 20.48
N PRO A 2 -5.90 8.33 20.19
CA PRO A 2 -7.24 8.88 20.01
C PRO A 2 -7.88 8.38 18.70
N VAL A 3 -9.11 7.87 18.81
CA VAL A 3 -9.92 7.37 17.69
C VAL A 3 -11.35 7.85 17.88
N ILE A 4 -12.04 8.16 16.79
CA ILE A 4 -13.50 8.35 16.75
C ILE A 4 -14.11 7.34 15.77
N LYS A 5 -15.43 7.13 15.85
CA LYS A 5 -16.13 6.22 14.96
C LYS A 5 -17.05 7.00 14.01
N ILE A 6 -16.78 6.95 12.70
CA ILE A 6 -17.64 7.57 11.67
C ILE A 6 -18.35 6.43 10.92
N GLY A 7 -19.64 6.26 11.15
CA GLY A 7 -20.38 5.10 10.66
C GLY A 7 -19.78 3.80 11.23
N ASP A 8 -19.34 2.91 10.35
CA ASP A 8 -18.72 1.64 10.76
C ASP A 8 -17.19 1.71 10.79
N ARG A 9 -16.56 2.85 10.46
CA ARG A 9 -15.11 3.00 10.36
C ARG A 9 -14.53 3.70 11.57
N LEU A 10 -13.42 3.16 12.06
CA LEU A 10 -12.55 3.83 13.03
C LEU A 10 -11.65 4.82 12.31
N VAL A 11 -11.54 6.04 12.85
CA VAL A 11 -10.74 7.14 12.30
C VAL A 11 -9.88 7.71 13.41
N GLY A 12 -8.59 7.75 13.21
CA GLY A 12 -7.64 8.21 14.23
C GLY A 12 -6.29 7.54 14.09
N ASP A 13 -5.51 7.56 15.15
CA ASP A 13 -4.16 7.03 15.17
C ASP A 13 -4.14 5.52 14.90
N GLY A 14 -3.21 5.09 14.03
CA GLY A 14 -3.07 3.69 13.65
C GLY A 14 -4.14 3.19 12.67
N GLN A 15 -5.04 4.06 12.22
CA GLN A 15 -6.03 3.75 11.20
C GLN A 15 -5.63 4.34 9.84
N PRO A 16 -6.09 3.76 8.72
CA PRO A 16 -5.91 4.38 7.41
C PRO A 16 -6.51 5.78 7.37
N THR A 17 -5.82 6.72 6.73
CA THR A 17 -6.31 8.09 6.54
C THR A 17 -7.71 8.09 5.92
N TYR A 18 -8.66 8.76 6.57
CA TYR A 18 -10.04 8.89 6.11
C TYR A 18 -10.15 10.07 5.13
N ILE A 19 -10.56 9.82 3.89
CA ILE A 19 -10.54 10.81 2.81
C ILE A 19 -11.96 11.28 2.52
N ILE A 20 -12.19 12.58 2.71
CA ILE A 20 -13.46 13.25 2.47
C ILE A 20 -13.39 14.06 1.18
N ALA A 21 -14.24 13.73 0.22
CA ALA A 21 -14.49 14.55 -0.95
C ALA A 21 -15.51 15.64 -0.60
N GLU A 22 -15.05 16.86 -0.43
CA GLU A 22 -15.93 18.02 -0.19
C GLU A 22 -16.55 18.46 -1.52
N ILE A 23 -17.79 18.10 -1.74
CA ILE A 23 -18.60 18.61 -2.85
C ILE A 23 -19.04 20.06 -2.53
N GLY A 24 -19.32 20.29 -1.26
CA GLY A 24 -19.64 21.63 -0.75
C GLY A 24 -20.82 22.24 -1.49
N VAL A 25 -20.56 23.31 -2.25
CA VAL A 25 -21.52 23.98 -3.12
C VAL A 25 -21.22 23.82 -4.61
N ASN A 26 -20.22 23.01 -4.97
CA ASN A 26 -19.80 22.78 -6.37
C ASN A 26 -20.86 22.08 -7.24
N HIS A 27 -21.95 21.65 -6.66
CA HIS A 27 -23.14 21.19 -7.40
C HIS A 27 -23.99 22.34 -7.96
N ASN A 28 -23.69 23.60 -7.65
CA ASN A 28 -24.37 24.81 -8.17
C ASN A 28 -25.92 24.77 -8.07
N GLY A 29 -26.48 24.13 -7.02
CA GLY A 29 -27.92 23.96 -6.84
C GLY A 29 -28.56 22.91 -7.75
N ILE A 30 -27.78 22.15 -8.50
CA ILE A 30 -28.25 21.13 -9.48
C ILE A 30 -28.04 19.75 -8.91
N LEU A 31 -29.15 19.01 -8.71
CA LEU A 31 -29.13 17.66 -8.14
C LEU A 31 -28.31 16.68 -9.00
N ASP A 32 -28.52 16.67 -10.31
CA ASP A 32 -27.82 15.73 -11.21
C ASP A 32 -26.30 15.94 -11.14
N LEU A 33 -25.82 17.17 -11.04
CA LEU A 33 -24.41 17.49 -10.85
C LEU A 33 -23.90 17.00 -9.48
N ALA A 34 -24.73 17.11 -8.43
CA ALA A 34 -24.38 16.54 -7.12
C ALA A 34 -24.21 15.03 -7.16
N LEU A 35 -25.08 14.31 -7.88
CA LEU A 35 -25.00 12.85 -8.04
C LEU A 35 -23.75 12.45 -8.86
N GLU A 36 -23.44 13.17 -9.93
CA GLU A 36 -22.24 12.95 -10.73
C GLU A 36 -20.95 13.15 -9.90
N LEU A 37 -20.89 14.19 -9.07
CA LEU A 37 -19.77 14.43 -8.17
C LEU A 37 -19.61 13.31 -7.12
N ILE A 38 -20.69 12.70 -6.64
CA ILE A 38 -20.65 11.52 -5.78
C ILE A 38 -20.01 10.35 -6.52
N ASP A 39 -20.43 10.09 -7.76
CA ASP A 39 -19.90 9.00 -8.58
C ASP A 39 -18.38 9.17 -8.81
N VAL A 40 -17.95 10.38 -9.13
CA VAL A 40 -16.53 10.72 -9.26
C VAL A 40 -15.75 10.48 -7.96
N ALA A 41 -16.31 10.83 -6.80
CA ALA A 41 -15.67 10.60 -5.50
C ALA A 41 -15.52 9.10 -5.21
N VAL A 42 -16.54 8.30 -5.52
CA VAL A 42 -16.50 6.82 -5.39
C VAL A 42 -15.44 6.23 -6.30
N ASP A 43 -15.42 6.61 -7.57
CA ASP A 43 -14.46 6.10 -8.56
C ASP A 43 -13.00 6.51 -8.26
N ALA A 44 -12.84 7.59 -7.51
CA ALA A 44 -11.54 8.02 -7.00
C ALA A 44 -11.12 7.28 -5.71
N GLY A 45 -12.03 6.55 -5.04
CA GLY A 45 -11.76 5.82 -3.80
C GLY A 45 -11.83 6.66 -2.53
N ALA A 46 -12.63 7.74 -2.51
CA ALA A 46 -12.94 8.50 -1.30
C ALA A 46 -13.71 7.64 -0.29
N ASP A 47 -13.56 7.95 0.99
CA ASP A 47 -14.28 7.26 2.08
C ASP A 47 -15.63 7.93 2.36
N ALA A 48 -15.72 9.23 2.11
CA ALA A 48 -16.97 10.00 2.26
C ALA A 48 -17.05 11.12 1.24
N VAL A 49 -18.30 11.50 0.95
CA VAL A 49 -18.63 12.79 0.33
C VAL A 49 -19.21 13.73 1.37
N LYS A 50 -18.95 15.03 1.21
CA LYS A 50 -19.46 16.04 2.13
C LYS A 50 -20.17 17.17 1.39
N PHE A 51 -21.30 17.58 1.92
CA PHE A 51 -22.14 18.68 1.47
C PHE A 51 -22.23 19.76 2.54
N GLN A 52 -22.98 20.81 2.25
CA GLN A 52 -23.24 21.92 3.17
C GLN A 52 -24.73 22.19 3.22
N LYS A 53 -25.31 22.27 4.42
CA LYS A 53 -26.70 22.58 4.64
C LYS A 53 -26.83 23.81 5.55
N ARG A 54 -27.58 24.76 5.10
CA ARG A 54 -27.80 26.01 5.84
C ARG A 54 -29.22 26.54 5.63
N THR A 55 -29.73 27.21 6.64
CA THR A 55 -30.93 27.99 6.58
C THR A 55 -30.52 29.46 6.63
N LEU A 56 -30.49 30.13 5.48
CA LEU A 56 -29.88 31.46 5.36
C LEU A 56 -30.52 32.48 6.32
N GLU A 57 -31.82 32.40 6.57
CA GLU A 57 -32.58 33.26 7.49
C GLU A 57 -32.13 33.10 8.96
N LYS A 58 -31.46 32.01 9.29
CA LYS A 58 -30.95 31.72 10.64
C LYS A 58 -29.52 32.18 10.85
N ILE A 59 -28.77 32.33 9.76
CA ILE A 59 -27.34 32.67 9.83
C ILE A 59 -27.06 34.12 9.41
N TYR A 60 -27.98 34.76 8.66
CA TYR A 60 -27.83 36.15 8.24
C TYR A 60 -28.98 37.01 8.68
N PRO A 61 -28.69 38.25 9.12
CA PRO A 61 -29.71 39.26 9.42
C PRO A 61 -30.59 39.58 8.19
N LYS A 62 -31.89 39.69 8.40
CA LYS A 62 -32.90 39.91 7.36
C LYS A 62 -32.57 41.06 6.40
N LYS A 63 -31.99 42.16 6.92
CA LYS A 63 -31.58 43.31 6.10
C LYS A 63 -30.60 42.97 4.97
N TYR A 64 -29.72 41.96 5.18
CA TYR A 64 -28.76 41.52 4.17
C TYR A 64 -29.38 40.55 3.17
N LEU A 65 -30.34 39.71 3.61
CA LEU A 65 -31.07 38.81 2.74
C LEU A 65 -31.98 39.54 1.76
N GLU A 66 -32.60 40.63 2.23
CA GLU A 66 -33.47 41.48 1.40
C GLU A 66 -32.67 42.42 0.48
N ASN A 67 -31.50 42.83 0.91
CA ASN A 67 -30.64 43.74 0.12
C ASN A 67 -29.13 43.45 0.42
N ALA A 68 -28.52 42.55 -0.33
CA ALA A 68 -27.10 42.20 -0.20
C ALA A 68 -26.18 43.44 -0.34
N ASN A 69 -26.62 44.49 -1.06
CA ASN A 69 -25.86 45.72 -1.21
C ASN A 69 -25.74 46.55 0.08
N SER A 70 -26.52 46.24 1.10
CA SER A 70 -26.40 46.87 2.43
C SER A 70 -25.25 46.35 3.27
N GLY A 71 -24.61 45.22 2.83
CA GLY A 71 -23.49 44.57 3.52
C GLY A 71 -22.11 45.01 3.03
N GLU A 72 -21.07 44.47 3.68
CA GLU A 72 -19.68 44.59 3.28
C GLU A 72 -19.46 43.98 1.87
N LYS A 73 -18.40 44.42 1.18
CA LYS A 73 -18.10 44.01 -0.21
C LYS A 73 -18.13 42.48 -0.40
N ASN A 74 -17.54 41.72 0.50
CA ASN A 74 -17.50 40.25 0.42
C ASN A 74 -18.89 39.63 0.57
N LEU A 75 -19.73 40.18 1.45
CA LEU A 75 -21.10 39.68 1.67
C LEU A 75 -22.01 39.94 0.45
N ARG A 76 -21.79 41.09 -0.24
CA ARG A 76 -22.51 41.42 -1.48
C ARG A 76 -22.27 40.41 -2.60
N TYR A 77 -21.09 39.83 -2.65
CA TYR A 77 -20.74 38.78 -3.62
C TYR A 77 -21.23 37.41 -3.17
N LEU A 78 -20.94 37.04 -1.93
CA LEU A 78 -21.17 35.68 -1.43
C LEU A 78 -22.66 35.34 -1.25
N LEU A 79 -23.46 36.26 -0.69
CA LEU A 79 -24.85 35.95 -0.30
C LEU A 79 -25.76 35.59 -1.49
N PRO A 80 -25.73 36.28 -2.64
CA PRO A 80 -26.51 35.89 -3.82
C PRO A 80 -26.08 34.51 -4.36
N LEU A 81 -24.79 34.18 -4.31
CA LEU A 81 -24.32 32.87 -4.71
C LEU A 81 -24.84 31.76 -3.78
N LEU A 82 -24.77 31.98 -2.46
CA LEU A 82 -25.32 31.02 -1.50
C LEU A 82 -26.81 30.77 -1.69
N GLN A 83 -27.59 31.84 -1.98
CA GLN A 83 -29.03 31.72 -2.30
C GLN A 83 -29.29 30.90 -3.56
N GLN A 84 -28.42 31.01 -4.56
CA GLN A 84 -28.57 30.33 -5.84
C GLN A 84 -28.18 28.85 -5.74
N VAL A 85 -27.18 28.48 -4.93
CA VAL A 85 -26.64 27.12 -4.87
C VAL A 85 -27.30 26.24 -3.82
N GLU A 86 -28.21 26.75 -3.00
CA GLU A 86 -28.87 25.97 -1.96
C GLU A 86 -29.79 24.88 -2.58
N LEU A 87 -29.60 23.63 -2.17
CA LEU A 87 -30.44 22.53 -2.59
C LEU A 87 -31.69 22.43 -1.69
N PRO A 88 -32.88 22.13 -2.26
CA PRO A 88 -34.07 21.91 -1.45
C PRO A 88 -33.96 20.60 -0.67
N ASP A 89 -34.64 20.51 0.47
CA ASP A 89 -34.56 19.36 1.38
C ASP A 89 -34.82 18.00 0.69
N HIS A 90 -35.76 17.93 -0.23
CA HIS A 90 -36.05 16.69 -0.96
C HIS A 90 -34.89 16.19 -1.82
N ALA A 91 -33.92 17.06 -2.21
CA ALA A 91 -32.74 16.67 -2.95
C ALA A 91 -31.78 15.90 -2.04
N TYR A 92 -31.67 16.27 -0.77
CA TYR A 92 -30.78 15.57 0.18
C TYR A 92 -31.20 14.12 0.41
N TYR A 93 -32.50 13.79 0.42
CA TYR A 93 -32.94 12.39 0.50
C TYR A 93 -32.43 11.57 -0.69
N LYS A 94 -32.48 12.15 -1.91
CA LYS A 94 -31.96 11.49 -3.11
C LYS A 94 -30.42 11.35 -3.08
N ILE A 95 -29.71 12.35 -2.56
CA ILE A 95 -28.26 12.32 -2.37
C ILE A 95 -27.89 11.20 -1.39
N VAL A 96 -28.57 11.09 -0.25
CA VAL A 96 -28.32 10.03 0.75
C VAL A 96 -28.62 8.65 0.16
N GLU A 97 -29.74 8.49 -0.55
CA GLU A 97 -30.09 7.25 -1.24
C GLU A 97 -29.00 6.85 -2.26
N HIS A 98 -28.50 7.82 -3.04
CA HIS A 98 -27.42 7.58 -4.01
C HIS A 98 -26.11 7.19 -3.33
N CYS A 99 -25.73 7.87 -2.25
CA CYS A 99 -24.56 7.51 -1.46
C CYS A 99 -24.66 6.08 -0.91
N GLN A 100 -25.82 5.67 -0.41
CA GLN A 100 -26.08 4.31 0.07
C GLN A 100 -25.93 3.27 -1.06
N LYS A 101 -26.51 3.54 -2.24
CA LYS A 101 -26.39 2.68 -3.42
C LYS A 101 -24.94 2.53 -3.89
N ARG A 102 -24.16 3.62 -3.80
CA ARG A 102 -22.75 3.64 -4.20
C ARG A 102 -21.79 3.16 -3.12
N GLY A 103 -22.28 2.93 -1.89
CA GLY A 103 -21.45 2.45 -0.77
C GLY A 103 -20.47 3.48 -0.22
N ILE A 104 -20.78 4.79 -0.31
CA ILE A 104 -19.97 5.88 0.22
C ILE A 104 -20.67 6.58 1.38
N THR A 105 -19.89 7.00 2.38
CA THR A 105 -20.46 7.72 3.53
C THR A 105 -20.91 9.12 3.14
N PHE A 106 -22.13 9.49 3.51
CA PHE A 106 -22.65 10.84 3.39
C PHE A 106 -22.33 11.64 4.65
N LEU A 107 -21.66 12.78 4.50
CA LEU A 107 -21.42 13.77 5.54
C LEU A 107 -21.97 15.13 5.09
N CYS A 108 -22.29 15.99 6.06
CA CYS A 108 -22.72 17.34 5.75
C CYS A 108 -22.30 18.32 6.85
N SER A 109 -21.94 19.53 6.47
CA SER A 109 -21.76 20.64 7.40
C SER A 109 -23.10 21.26 7.75
N ALA A 110 -23.41 21.34 9.05
CA ALA A 110 -24.54 22.11 9.55
C ALA A 110 -24.09 23.50 9.97
N PHE A 111 -24.76 24.55 9.49
CA PHE A 111 -24.42 25.95 9.82
C PHE A 111 -25.41 26.59 10.81
N ASP A 112 -26.50 25.88 11.14
CA ASP A 112 -27.55 26.31 12.07
C ASP A 112 -28.23 25.10 12.72
N PRO A 113 -28.95 25.28 13.85
CA PRO A 113 -29.64 24.19 14.54
C PRO A 113 -30.69 23.47 13.70
N GLU A 114 -31.46 24.18 12.88
CA GLU A 114 -32.50 23.59 12.02
C GLU A 114 -31.87 22.68 10.96
N SER A 115 -30.76 23.13 10.36
CA SER A 115 -29.96 22.28 9.45
C SER A 115 -29.39 21.05 10.17
N ALA A 116 -28.94 21.19 11.41
CA ALA A 116 -28.45 20.05 12.21
C ALA A 116 -29.57 19.06 12.54
N ASP A 117 -30.78 19.51 12.84
CA ASP A 117 -31.95 18.68 13.08
C ASP A 117 -32.36 17.91 11.83
N PHE A 118 -32.39 18.58 10.69
CA PHE A 118 -32.65 17.96 9.40
C PHE A 118 -31.62 16.86 9.05
N LEU A 119 -30.34 17.13 9.27
CA LEU A 119 -29.27 16.14 9.03
C LEU A 119 -29.35 14.96 10.01
N ASP A 120 -29.85 15.19 11.22
CA ASP A 120 -30.11 14.11 12.18
C ASP A 120 -31.19 13.16 11.69
N GLU A 121 -32.29 13.70 11.13
CA GLU A 121 -33.35 12.93 10.50
C GLU A 121 -32.85 12.12 9.29
N LEU A 122 -31.92 12.67 8.52
CA LEU A 122 -31.26 11.98 7.41
C LEU A 122 -30.32 10.85 7.87
N GLY A 123 -29.98 10.80 9.16
CA GLY A 123 -29.15 9.76 9.73
C GLY A 123 -27.64 9.91 9.45
N VAL A 124 -27.11 11.15 9.34
CA VAL A 124 -25.66 11.35 9.18
C VAL A 124 -24.89 10.66 10.31
N PRO A 125 -23.76 9.99 10.01
CA PRO A 125 -22.98 9.27 11.03
C PRO A 125 -22.08 10.19 11.88
N ALA A 126 -21.81 11.40 11.43
CA ALA A 126 -21.01 12.43 12.10
C ALA A 126 -21.40 13.82 11.58
N TYR A 127 -21.15 14.84 12.36
CA TYR A 127 -21.36 16.23 11.94
C TYR A 127 -20.03 16.90 11.59
N LYS A 128 -20.03 17.63 10.48
CA LYS A 128 -18.94 18.55 10.17
C LYS A 128 -19.25 19.95 10.68
N VAL A 129 -18.30 20.56 11.35
CA VAL A 129 -18.35 21.95 11.79
C VAL A 129 -17.37 22.74 10.91
N ALA A 130 -17.89 23.72 10.18
CA ALA A 130 -17.09 24.60 9.35
C ALA A 130 -16.18 25.49 10.21
N SER A 131 -15.09 25.99 9.62
CA SER A 131 -14.17 26.92 10.32
C SER A 131 -14.89 28.16 10.87
N ALA A 132 -15.91 28.65 10.16
CA ALA A 132 -16.72 29.80 10.59
C ALA A 132 -17.48 29.56 11.91
N ASP A 133 -17.79 28.32 12.23
CA ASP A 133 -18.58 27.92 13.38
C ASP A 133 -17.77 27.27 14.50
N LEU A 134 -16.44 27.25 14.41
CA LEU A 134 -15.59 26.71 15.48
C LEU A 134 -15.88 27.38 16.84
N THR A 135 -16.13 28.67 16.82
CA THR A 135 -16.41 29.48 18.04
C THR A 135 -17.91 29.59 18.36
N ASN A 136 -18.77 28.95 17.56
CA ASN A 136 -20.23 29.00 17.73
C ASN A 136 -20.67 27.98 18.80
N LEU A 137 -20.35 28.28 20.07
CA LEU A 137 -20.68 27.38 21.20
C LEU A 137 -22.15 26.99 21.28
N PRO A 138 -23.16 27.87 20.98
CA PRO A 138 -24.56 27.47 20.95
C PRO A 138 -24.86 26.37 19.93
N LEU A 139 -24.30 26.44 18.70
CA LEU A 139 -24.44 25.40 17.69
C LEU A 139 -23.75 24.11 18.14
N LEU A 140 -22.53 24.24 18.70
CA LEU A 140 -21.80 23.08 19.20
C LEU A 140 -22.55 22.37 20.32
N ASP A 141 -23.18 23.11 21.26
CA ASP A 141 -24.01 22.54 22.32
C ASP A 141 -25.22 21.78 21.75
N HIS A 142 -25.81 22.29 20.66
CA HIS A 142 -26.91 21.62 19.97
C HIS A 142 -26.45 20.31 19.29
N LEU A 143 -25.29 20.34 18.61
CA LEU A 143 -24.72 19.15 17.95
C LEU A 143 -24.28 18.06 18.93
N VAL A 144 -23.67 18.43 20.05
CA VAL A 144 -23.24 17.45 21.09
C VAL A 144 -24.43 16.65 21.63
N LYS A 145 -25.60 17.25 21.76
CA LYS A 145 -26.85 16.56 22.22
C LYS A 145 -27.33 15.48 21.27
N LYS A 146 -26.84 15.48 20.01
CA LYS A 146 -27.14 14.42 19.04
C LYS A 146 -26.33 13.14 19.26
N ASN A 147 -25.33 13.16 20.16
CA ASN A 147 -24.49 12.00 20.50
C ASN A 147 -23.80 11.35 19.28
N LYS A 148 -23.35 12.15 18.34
CA LYS A 148 -22.56 11.73 17.17
C LYS A 148 -21.22 12.46 17.16
N PRO A 149 -20.15 11.85 16.57
CA PRO A 149 -18.85 12.50 16.48
C PRO A 149 -18.90 13.82 15.71
N LEU A 150 -18.06 14.77 16.13
CA LEU A 150 -17.90 16.04 15.46
C LEU A 150 -16.54 16.12 14.75
N ILE A 151 -16.51 16.66 13.55
CA ILE A 151 -15.29 16.96 12.78
C ILE A 151 -15.19 18.47 12.64
N LEU A 152 -14.26 19.11 13.36
CA LEU A 152 -14.17 20.57 13.39
C LEU A 152 -12.96 21.07 12.61
N SER A 153 -13.17 22.00 11.68
CA SER A 153 -12.09 22.74 11.02
C SER A 153 -11.68 23.95 11.83
N THR A 154 -10.35 24.18 11.97
CA THR A 154 -9.76 25.21 12.83
C THR A 154 -9.31 26.46 12.07
N GLY A 155 -9.72 26.63 10.82
CA GLY A 155 -9.45 27.85 10.06
C GLY A 155 -10.12 29.08 10.67
N MET A 156 -9.61 30.27 10.34
CA MET A 156 -10.09 31.57 10.85
C MET A 156 -10.09 31.73 12.37
N SER A 157 -9.46 30.80 13.11
CA SER A 157 -9.45 30.84 14.57
C SER A 157 -8.02 30.87 15.12
N ARG A 158 -7.84 31.60 16.21
CA ARG A 158 -6.61 31.62 16.98
C ARG A 158 -6.58 30.42 17.94
N ILE A 159 -5.39 30.08 18.43
CA ILE A 159 -5.23 28.92 19.29
C ILE A 159 -6.04 29.06 20.59
N GLU A 160 -6.18 30.27 21.13
CA GLU A 160 -6.95 30.54 22.33
C GLU A 160 -8.46 30.26 22.11
N GLU A 161 -8.96 30.49 20.90
CA GLU A 161 -10.35 30.18 20.53
C GLU A 161 -10.54 28.67 20.37
N VAL A 162 -9.54 27.99 19.80
CA VAL A 162 -9.52 26.52 19.75
C VAL A 162 -9.49 25.92 21.15
N ASP A 163 -8.68 26.47 22.08
CA ASP A 163 -8.61 26.05 23.50
C ASP A 163 -10.00 26.11 24.16
N ILE A 164 -10.72 27.22 23.99
CA ILE A 164 -12.07 27.40 24.54
C ILE A 164 -13.02 26.34 23.97
N THR A 165 -13.02 26.14 22.68
CA THR A 165 -13.90 25.18 22.00
C THR A 165 -13.60 23.74 22.41
N VAL A 166 -12.33 23.37 22.46
CA VAL A 166 -11.90 22.01 22.87
C VAL A 166 -12.29 21.74 24.32
N ASN A 167 -12.06 22.69 25.23
CA ASN A 167 -12.46 22.52 26.62
C ASN A 167 -13.99 22.39 26.76
N PHE A 168 -14.74 23.21 26.04
CA PHE A 168 -16.19 23.16 26.00
C PHE A 168 -16.74 21.79 25.57
N LEU A 169 -16.13 21.19 24.52
CA LEU A 169 -16.51 19.86 24.01
C LEU A 169 -16.11 18.74 24.96
N LYS A 170 -14.91 18.81 25.54
CA LYS A 170 -14.42 17.82 26.52
C LYS A 170 -15.28 17.81 27.79
N GLU A 171 -15.67 18.96 28.32
CA GLU A 171 -16.56 19.08 29.48
C GLU A 171 -17.92 18.40 29.25
N ARG A 172 -18.34 18.30 27.98
CA ARG A 172 -19.60 17.65 27.56
C ARG A 172 -19.43 16.19 27.17
N GLY A 173 -18.20 15.66 27.24
CA GLY A 173 -17.91 14.28 26.86
C GLY A 173 -18.09 14.00 25.34
N ALA A 174 -17.98 15.03 24.50
CA ALA A 174 -18.14 14.89 23.06
C ALA A 174 -16.99 14.10 22.44
N GLU A 175 -17.28 13.23 21.48
CA GLU A 175 -16.28 12.64 20.58
C GLU A 175 -16.03 13.59 19.42
N PHE A 176 -14.77 13.94 19.16
CA PHE A 176 -14.46 14.86 18.04
C PHE A 176 -13.05 14.71 17.51
N ALA A 177 -12.87 15.19 16.26
CA ALA A 177 -11.59 15.35 15.59
C ALA A 177 -11.39 16.81 15.18
N LEU A 178 -10.14 17.27 15.11
CA LEU A 178 -9.77 18.60 14.67
C LEU A 178 -9.08 18.52 13.30
N LEU A 179 -9.48 19.39 12.36
CA LEU A 179 -8.81 19.55 11.08
C LEU A 179 -8.05 20.86 11.06
N HIS A 180 -6.73 20.79 10.89
CA HIS A 180 -5.95 21.97 10.54
C HIS A 180 -6.41 22.50 9.17
N CYS A 181 -6.64 23.79 9.07
CA CYS A 181 -7.25 24.41 7.90
C CYS A 181 -6.79 25.86 7.75
N ASN A 182 -6.52 26.28 6.51
CA ASN A 182 -6.46 27.69 6.11
C ASN A 182 -7.67 28.00 5.22
N SER A 183 -8.51 28.95 5.64
CA SER A 183 -9.77 29.26 4.97
C SER A 183 -9.60 30.36 3.89
N THR A 184 -8.56 30.27 3.08
CA THR A 184 -8.35 31.06 1.87
C THR A 184 -8.49 30.17 0.64
N TYR A 185 -9.19 30.61 -0.40
CA TYR A 185 -9.56 29.83 -1.58
C TYR A 185 -9.04 30.47 -2.88
N PRO A 186 -7.89 30.01 -3.47
CA PRO A 186 -6.97 29.02 -2.91
C PRO A 186 -6.01 29.60 -1.86
N ALA A 187 -5.58 28.76 -0.91
CA ALA A 187 -4.57 29.10 0.07
C ALA A 187 -3.16 29.17 -0.56
N ALA A 188 -2.35 30.16 -0.18
CA ALA A 188 -0.94 30.20 -0.52
C ALA A 188 -0.17 29.16 0.31
N PHE A 189 0.87 28.52 -0.27
CA PHE A 189 1.61 27.46 0.41
C PHE A 189 2.29 27.94 1.70
N GLU A 190 2.80 29.17 1.72
CA GLU A 190 3.47 29.81 2.85
C GLU A 190 2.52 30.04 4.05
N ASP A 191 1.21 30.15 3.80
CA ASP A 191 0.20 30.39 4.82
C ASP A 191 -0.39 29.12 5.43
N ILE A 192 -0.05 27.94 4.90
CA ILE A 192 -0.66 26.66 5.33
C ILE A 192 -0.16 26.24 6.71
N ASN A 193 1.13 26.40 6.99
CA ASN A 193 1.75 26.04 8.27
C ASN A 193 1.38 24.62 8.73
N LEU A 194 1.64 23.60 7.91
CA LEU A 194 1.19 22.21 8.12
C LEU A 194 1.67 21.61 9.47
N ARG A 195 2.82 22.09 10.01
CA ARG A 195 3.32 21.68 11.33
C ARG A 195 2.40 22.06 12.49
N PHE A 196 1.43 22.96 12.27
CA PHE A 196 0.46 23.31 13.29
C PHE A 196 -0.43 22.13 13.70
N MET A 197 -0.51 21.07 12.87
CA MET A 197 -1.14 19.79 13.26
C MET A 197 -0.54 19.20 14.53
N ASP A 198 0.78 19.37 14.76
CA ASP A 198 1.44 18.88 15.97
C ASP A 198 0.93 19.62 17.21
N ARG A 199 0.61 20.89 17.08
CA ARG A 199 -0.01 21.65 18.15
C ARG A 199 -1.42 21.15 18.45
N LEU A 200 -2.20 20.82 17.44
CA LEU A 200 -3.56 20.28 17.61
C LEU A 200 -3.56 18.90 18.25
N ARG A 201 -2.53 18.07 18.01
CA ARG A 201 -2.40 16.73 18.65
C ARG A 201 -2.26 16.81 20.17
N MET A 202 -1.78 17.92 20.70
CA MET A 202 -1.67 18.11 22.15
C MET A 202 -3.02 18.05 22.87
N TYR A 203 -4.12 18.21 22.16
CA TYR A 203 -5.46 18.04 22.73
C TYR A 203 -5.86 16.58 22.97
N GLY A 204 -5.10 15.59 22.44
CA GLY A 204 -5.37 14.17 22.62
C GLY A 204 -6.59 13.67 21.83
N VAL A 205 -6.89 14.28 20.70
CA VAL A 205 -7.96 13.91 19.77
C VAL A 205 -7.39 13.62 18.39
N PRO A 206 -8.09 12.88 17.49
CA PRO A 206 -7.64 12.71 16.13
C PRO A 206 -7.46 14.06 15.42
N VAL A 207 -6.38 14.17 14.65
CA VAL A 207 -6.07 15.40 13.91
C VAL A 207 -5.98 15.09 12.41
N GLY A 208 -6.64 15.91 11.61
CA GLY A 208 -6.62 15.85 10.16
C GLY A 208 -6.23 17.17 9.51
N TYR A 209 -6.37 17.22 8.20
CA TYR A 209 -6.11 18.39 7.38
C TYR A 209 -7.25 18.64 6.40
N SER A 210 -7.76 19.87 6.36
CA SER A 210 -8.72 20.37 5.37
C SER A 210 -8.04 21.42 4.50
N GLY A 211 -7.73 21.03 3.26
CA GLY A 211 -6.86 21.81 2.38
C GLY A 211 -7.60 22.53 1.27
N HIS A 212 -7.22 23.81 1.05
CA HIS A 212 -7.76 24.67 -0.01
C HIS A 212 -6.68 25.18 -0.97
N GLU A 213 -5.47 24.66 -0.86
CA GLU A 213 -4.35 24.95 -1.76
C GLU A 213 -4.49 24.25 -3.12
N ARG A 214 -3.74 24.71 -4.11
CA ARG A 214 -3.67 24.08 -5.42
C ARG A 214 -2.81 22.82 -5.38
N GLY A 215 -3.21 21.80 -6.14
CA GLY A 215 -2.48 20.54 -6.25
C GLY A 215 -2.73 19.58 -5.10
N ILE A 216 -1.95 18.48 -5.04
CA ILE A 216 -2.20 17.34 -4.14
C ILE A 216 -1.06 17.09 -3.14
N ALA A 217 0.10 17.73 -3.33
CA ALA A 217 1.31 17.45 -2.58
C ALA A 217 1.13 17.66 -1.06
N VAL A 218 0.49 18.76 -0.66
CA VAL A 218 0.30 19.11 0.75
C VAL A 218 -0.58 18.08 1.46
N SER A 219 -1.68 17.65 0.82
CA SER A 219 -2.57 16.62 1.36
C SER A 219 -1.86 15.27 1.56
N THR A 220 -1.00 14.89 0.60
CA THR A 220 -0.19 13.67 0.71
C THR A 220 0.82 13.77 1.85
N VAL A 221 1.50 14.92 1.98
CA VAL A 221 2.44 15.16 3.08
C VAL A 221 1.71 15.23 4.43
N ALA A 222 0.52 15.84 4.50
CA ALA A 222 -0.29 15.86 5.72
C ALA A 222 -0.62 14.45 6.21
N SER A 223 -0.99 13.54 5.29
CA SER A 223 -1.21 12.13 5.60
C SER A 223 0.06 11.46 6.13
N ALA A 224 1.21 11.66 5.47
CA ALA A 224 2.51 11.16 5.92
C ALA A 224 2.91 11.69 7.32
N LEU A 225 2.52 12.92 7.63
CA LEU A 225 2.69 13.53 8.96
C LEU A 225 1.63 13.05 9.98
N GLY A 226 0.81 12.06 9.64
CA GLY A 226 -0.16 11.43 10.53
C GLY A 226 -1.52 12.15 10.59
N ALA A 227 -1.93 12.84 9.53
CA ALA A 227 -3.31 13.31 9.42
C ALA A 227 -4.26 12.12 9.32
N SER A 228 -5.16 11.98 10.30
CA SER A 228 -6.16 10.90 10.34
C SER A 228 -7.31 11.14 9.34
N ILE A 229 -7.54 12.39 8.96
CA ILE A 229 -8.58 12.81 8.02
C ILE A 229 -7.95 13.77 7.01
N ILE A 230 -8.25 13.57 5.72
CA ILE A 230 -7.94 14.53 4.65
C ILE A 230 -9.25 14.95 4.00
N GLU A 231 -9.53 16.24 4.00
CA GLU A 231 -10.68 16.83 3.33
C GLU A 231 -10.23 17.73 2.20
N ARG A 232 -10.74 17.52 0.98
CA ARG A 232 -10.46 18.33 -0.19
C ARG A 232 -11.70 18.56 -1.02
N HIS A 233 -11.86 19.78 -1.49
CA HIS A 233 -12.92 20.13 -2.43
C HIS A 233 -12.77 19.36 -3.74
N LEU A 234 -13.90 18.88 -4.26
CA LEU A 234 -14.02 18.18 -5.54
C LEU A 234 -14.90 18.97 -6.49
N THR A 235 -14.48 19.10 -7.75
CA THR A 235 -15.27 19.68 -8.84
C THR A 235 -15.10 18.86 -10.11
N LEU A 236 -16.04 18.96 -11.03
CA LEU A 236 -15.86 18.42 -12.38
C LEU A 236 -14.90 19.27 -13.21
N ASP A 237 -14.98 20.62 -13.08
CA ASP A 237 -14.14 21.56 -13.80
C ASP A 237 -13.93 22.83 -12.93
N ARG A 238 -12.66 23.22 -12.76
CA ARG A 238 -12.28 24.41 -11.98
C ARG A 238 -12.65 25.72 -12.63
N THR A 239 -13.04 25.72 -13.88
CA THR A 239 -13.47 26.92 -14.63
C THR A 239 -14.95 27.20 -14.48
N MET A 240 -15.71 26.31 -13.82
CA MET A 240 -17.13 26.55 -13.53
C MET A 240 -17.31 27.75 -12.61
N GLU A 241 -18.44 28.43 -12.78
CA GLU A 241 -18.80 29.57 -11.94
C GLU A 241 -19.22 29.09 -10.54
N GLY A 242 -18.64 29.65 -9.50
CA GLY A 242 -18.91 29.33 -8.11
C GLY A 242 -17.73 29.67 -7.20
N PRO A 243 -17.94 29.74 -5.87
CA PRO A 243 -16.92 30.22 -4.94
C PRO A 243 -15.76 29.23 -4.73
N ASP A 244 -16.00 27.92 -4.89
CA ASP A 244 -15.08 26.88 -4.44
C ASP A 244 -14.37 26.15 -5.60
N HIS A 245 -14.89 26.24 -6.84
CA HIS A 245 -14.35 25.49 -7.99
C HIS A 245 -12.86 25.75 -8.24
N ALA A 246 -12.41 27.00 -8.17
CA ALA A 246 -11.03 27.39 -8.45
C ALA A 246 -10.00 26.78 -7.49
N ALA A 247 -10.40 26.47 -6.26
CA ALA A 247 -9.57 25.84 -5.22
C ALA A 247 -9.77 24.31 -5.14
N SER A 248 -10.69 23.77 -5.92
CA SER A 248 -11.07 22.35 -5.90
C SER A 248 -10.13 21.51 -6.75
N LEU A 249 -10.13 20.19 -6.49
CA LEU A 249 -9.48 19.19 -7.33
C LEU A 249 -10.47 18.67 -8.37
N GLU A 250 -10.01 18.55 -9.60
CA GLU A 250 -10.72 17.87 -10.67
C GLU A 250 -10.61 16.33 -10.51
N PRO A 251 -11.44 15.51 -11.20
CA PRO A 251 -11.54 14.07 -10.98
C PRO A 251 -10.20 13.35 -11.01
N GLN A 252 -9.35 13.64 -12.01
CA GLN A 252 -8.02 13.02 -12.13
C GLN A 252 -7.09 13.44 -10.99
N GLY A 253 -7.12 14.71 -10.60
CA GLY A 253 -6.32 15.23 -9.49
C GLY A 253 -6.72 14.59 -8.16
N PHE A 254 -8.02 14.48 -7.91
CA PHE A 254 -8.55 13.85 -6.70
C PHE A 254 -8.20 12.36 -6.65
N LYS A 255 -8.38 11.61 -7.74
CA LYS A 255 -8.00 10.20 -7.84
C LYS A 255 -6.50 9.97 -7.59
N LYS A 256 -5.65 10.83 -8.17
CA LYS A 256 -4.20 10.77 -7.91
C LYS A 256 -3.88 11.02 -6.44
N MET A 257 -4.52 12.01 -5.81
CA MET A 257 -4.33 12.28 -4.38
C MET A 257 -4.70 11.08 -3.52
N VAL A 258 -5.85 10.46 -3.75
CA VAL A 258 -6.29 9.26 -3.01
C VAL A 258 -5.27 8.14 -3.17
N ARG A 259 -4.87 7.84 -4.41
CA ARG A 259 -3.84 6.83 -4.71
C ARG A 259 -2.54 7.12 -3.96
N ASP A 260 -2.03 8.35 -4.05
CA ASP A 260 -0.75 8.72 -3.47
C ASP A 260 -0.80 8.65 -1.93
N ILE A 261 -1.90 9.06 -1.31
CA ILE A 261 -2.12 8.90 0.14
C ILE A 261 -2.10 7.42 0.53
N ARG A 262 -2.84 6.53 -0.18
CA ARG A 262 -2.86 5.09 0.13
C ARG A 262 -1.47 4.46 -0.01
N GLN A 263 -0.75 4.77 -1.09
CA GLN A 263 0.62 4.28 -1.31
C GLN A 263 1.60 4.77 -0.23
N VAL A 264 1.53 6.04 0.15
CA VAL A 264 2.38 6.59 1.21
C VAL A 264 2.09 5.93 2.55
N MET A 265 0.82 5.73 2.91
CA MET A 265 0.43 5.05 4.15
C MET A 265 0.95 3.61 4.19
N GLU A 266 0.89 2.88 3.08
CA GLU A 266 1.47 1.54 2.96
C GLU A 266 3.01 1.57 3.09
N ALA A 267 3.66 2.56 2.47
CA ALA A 267 5.12 2.71 2.46
C ALA A 267 5.71 3.14 3.80
N LEU A 268 4.93 3.81 4.66
CA LEU A 268 5.40 4.25 5.98
C LEU A 268 5.76 3.07 6.89
N GLY A 269 5.08 1.93 6.80
CA GLY A 269 5.30 0.78 7.66
C GLY A 269 5.15 1.10 9.16
N THR A 270 5.66 0.22 10.01
CA THR A 270 5.62 0.40 11.47
C THR A 270 6.87 1.07 12.05
N GLY A 271 7.98 1.03 11.32
CA GLY A 271 9.28 1.55 11.78
C GLY A 271 9.95 0.72 12.88
N GLU A 272 9.36 -0.41 13.28
CA GLU A 272 9.88 -1.23 14.39
C GLU A 272 11.10 -2.05 14.00
N GLU A 273 11.03 -2.77 12.86
CA GLU A 273 12.12 -3.57 12.35
C GLU A 273 12.31 -3.41 10.84
N LYS A 274 13.55 -3.52 10.37
CA LYS A 274 13.85 -3.56 8.95
C LYS A 274 13.93 -5.02 8.51
N PHE A 275 12.88 -5.50 7.86
CA PHE A 275 12.85 -6.81 7.22
C PHE A 275 13.43 -6.70 5.80
N PHE A 276 14.16 -7.74 5.39
CA PHE A 276 14.53 -7.88 4.00
C PHE A 276 13.34 -8.39 3.18
N SER A 277 13.00 -7.67 2.13
CA SER A 277 12.12 -8.23 1.12
C SER A 277 12.84 -9.36 0.38
N ARG A 278 12.10 -10.26 -0.29
CA ARG A 278 12.68 -11.33 -1.09
C ARG A 278 13.68 -10.77 -2.12
N GLY A 279 13.34 -9.67 -2.79
CA GLY A 279 14.24 -9.01 -3.74
C GLY A 279 15.53 -8.49 -3.09
N GLU A 280 15.45 -7.94 -1.87
CA GLU A 280 16.66 -7.52 -1.13
C GLU A 280 17.53 -8.71 -0.70
N ILE A 281 16.92 -9.86 -0.35
CA ILE A 281 17.67 -11.08 -0.02
C ILE A 281 18.47 -11.55 -1.24
N LEU A 282 17.81 -11.66 -2.41
CA LEU A 282 18.46 -12.06 -3.67
C LEU A 282 19.55 -11.08 -4.08
N ASN A 283 19.29 -9.77 -4.01
CA ASN A 283 20.29 -8.76 -4.29
C ASN A 283 21.45 -8.79 -3.30
N ARG A 284 21.18 -9.05 -2.02
CA ARG A 284 22.22 -9.19 -0.99
C ARG A 284 23.12 -10.38 -1.28
N GLU A 285 22.59 -11.51 -1.70
CA GLU A 285 23.33 -12.68 -2.08
C GLU A 285 24.21 -12.41 -3.32
N ALA A 286 23.61 -11.87 -4.38
CA ALA A 286 24.31 -11.65 -5.66
C ALA A 286 25.31 -10.49 -5.62
N LEU A 287 24.94 -9.35 -5.01
CA LEU A 287 25.71 -8.10 -5.03
C LEU A 287 26.55 -7.88 -3.77
N GLY A 288 26.19 -8.55 -2.68
CA GLY A 288 26.92 -8.49 -1.42
C GLY A 288 28.34 -9.01 -1.57
N LYS A 289 29.11 -8.91 -0.51
CA LYS A 289 30.53 -9.30 -0.50
C LYS A 289 30.79 -10.30 0.61
N SER A 290 31.74 -11.19 0.33
CA SER A 290 32.32 -12.12 1.29
C SER A 290 33.80 -11.83 1.51
N LEU A 291 34.30 -12.21 2.66
CA LEU A 291 35.74 -12.40 2.84
C LEU A 291 36.16 -13.67 2.10
N VAL A 292 37.15 -13.55 1.23
CA VAL A 292 37.69 -14.68 0.46
C VAL A 292 39.21 -14.75 0.64
N ALA A 293 39.80 -15.92 0.45
CA ALA A 293 41.26 -16.05 0.49
C ALA A 293 41.89 -15.37 -0.71
N ALA A 294 42.85 -14.47 -0.47
CA ALA A 294 43.61 -13.79 -1.51
C ALA A 294 44.71 -14.69 -2.16
N ARG A 295 45.02 -15.80 -1.52
CA ARG A 295 45.92 -16.87 -1.95
C ARG A 295 45.55 -18.17 -1.26
N LYS A 296 46.11 -19.28 -1.70
CA LYS A 296 45.96 -20.55 -0.98
C LYS A 296 46.51 -20.45 0.44
N ILE A 297 45.77 -20.93 1.42
CA ILE A 297 46.10 -20.98 2.85
C ILE A 297 46.08 -22.44 3.28
N GLU A 298 47.16 -22.90 3.91
CA GLU A 298 47.27 -24.29 4.39
C GLU A 298 46.87 -24.40 5.86
N PRO A 299 46.42 -25.60 6.33
CA PRO A 299 46.14 -25.82 7.73
C PRO A 299 47.35 -25.49 8.61
N GLY A 300 47.12 -24.75 9.70
CA GLY A 300 48.16 -24.30 10.62
C GLY A 300 48.73 -22.91 10.33
N GLU A 301 48.46 -22.33 9.16
CA GLU A 301 48.83 -20.92 8.88
C GLU A 301 47.99 -19.94 9.71
N VAL A 302 48.62 -18.88 10.20
CA VAL A 302 47.90 -17.79 10.88
C VAL A 302 47.42 -16.80 9.82
N ILE A 303 46.12 -16.56 9.80
CA ILE A 303 45.47 -15.70 8.80
C ILE A 303 45.86 -14.23 9.05
N THR A 304 46.53 -13.62 8.07
CA THR A 304 46.98 -12.23 8.08
C THR A 304 46.20 -11.40 7.08
N SER A 305 46.31 -10.08 7.15
CA SER A 305 45.56 -9.14 6.32
C SER A 305 45.79 -9.30 4.81
N ASP A 306 47.00 -9.71 4.42
CA ASP A 306 47.40 -9.95 3.02
C ASP A 306 46.80 -11.25 2.44
N MET A 307 46.29 -12.13 3.32
CA MET A 307 45.63 -13.36 2.92
C MET A 307 44.11 -13.20 2.71
N ILE A 308 43.58 -12.00 2.96
CA ILE A 308 42.14 -11.74 2.90
C ILE A 308 41.82 -10.74 1.80
N ALA A 309 40.94 -11.09 0.91
CA ALA A 309 40.31 -10.21 -0.08
C ALA A 309 38.81 -10.09 0.17
N VAL A 310 38.16 -9.10 -0.47
CA VAL A 310 36.74 -8.89 -0.40
C VAL A 310 36.16 -8.98 -1.82
N LYS A 311 35.40 -10.02 -2.09
CA LYS A 311 34.80 -10.27 -3.41
C LYS A 311 33.32 -10.62 -3.29
N GLY A 312 32.52 -10.42 -4.34
CA GLY A 312 31.18 -10.97 -4.47
C GLY A 312 31.25 -12.40 -5.03
N PRO A 313 30.19 -13.15 -4.88
CA PRO A 313 28.94 -12.88 -4.17
C PRO A 313 29.03 -13.07 -2.64
N ALA A 314 27.90 -12.78 -1.92
CA ALA A 314 27.85 -12.90 -0.46
C ALA A 314 27.54 -14.33 0.01
N LEU A 315 28.39 -15.30 -0.38
CA LEU A 315 28.24 -16.74 -0.06
C LEU A 315 29.09 -17.19 1.14
N GLY A 316 29.84 -16.29 1.76
CA GLY A 316 30.69 -16.59 2.91
C GLY A 316 30.60 -15.55 4.00
N LEU A 317 31.63 -15.49 4.86
CA LEU A 317 31.68 -14.51 5.94
C LEU A 317 31.53 -13.07 5.42
N SER A 318 30.58 -12.33 5.98
CA SER A 318 30.45 -10.91 5.72
C SER A 318 31.77 -10.17 6.06
N PRO A 319 32.15 -9.15 5.27
CA PRO A 319 33.33 -8.30 5.56
C PRO A 319 33.34 -7.72 6.98
N GLN A 320 32.22 -7.60 7.65
CA GLN A 320 32.15 -7.19 9.06
C GLN A 320 32.85 -8.15 10.02
N ASN A 321 33.13 -9.39 9.61
CA ASN A 321 33.89 -10.38 10.37
C ASN A 321 35.41 -10.28 10.19
N TYR A 322 35.91 -9.31 9.40
CA TYR A 322 37.33 -9.15 9.10
C TYR A 322 38.22 -9.19 10.35
N THR A 323 37.93 -8.39 11.36
CA THR A 323 38.70 -8.33 12.61
C THR A 323 38.62 -9.62 13.44
N ARG A 324 37.53 -10.38 13.29
CA ARG A 324 37.36 -11.67 13.98
C ARG A 324 38.16 -12.80 13.31
N LEU A 325 38.41 -12.67 12.01
CA LEU A 325 39.13 -13.63 11.21
C LEU A 325 40.66 -13.45 11.35
N LEU A 326 41.15 -12.20 11.48
CA LEU A 326 42.55 -11.89 11.65
C LEU A 326 43.14 -12.58 12.87
N GLY A 327 44.32 -13.17 12.68
CA GLY A 327 45.10 -13.87 13.73
C GLY A 327 44.56 -15.27 14.07
N ARG A 328 43.50 -15.73 13.40
CA ARG A 328 43.03 -17.11 13.52
C ARG A 328 43.98 -18.07 12.78
N THR A 329 44.07 -19.28 13.28
CA THR A 329 44.82 -20.35 12.61
C THR A 329 43.88 -21.14 11.70
N ALA A 330 44.24 -21.29 10.44
CA ALA A 330 43.44 -22.07 9.49
C ALA A 330 43.39 -23.54 9.93
N THR A 331 42.24 -24.12 9.96
CA THR A 331 41.99 -25.52 10.34
C THR A 331 41.85 -26.45 9.12
N ARG A 332 41.74 -25.86 7.93
CA ARG A 332 41.61 -26.57 6.64
C ARG A 332 42.39 -25.84 5.57
N THR A 333 42.61 -26.49 4.45
CA THR A 333 43.10 -25.80 3.23
C THR A 333 41.99 -24.88 2.72
N ILE A 334 42.30 -23.62 2.41
CA ILE A 334 41.40 -22.64 1.80
C ILE A 334 42.08 -22.20 0.51
N ASN A 335 41.42 -22.47 -0.63
CA ASN A 335 41.99 -22.12 -1.92
C ASN A 335 41.85 -20.63 -2.20
N GLU A 336 42.66 -20.12 -3.16
CA GLU A 336 42.49 -18.75 -3.66
C GLU A 336 41.05 -18.55 -4.15
N ASP A 337 40.46 -17.39 -3.82
CA ASP A 337 39.08 -17.01 -4.09
C ASP A 337 38.00 -17.82 -3.36
N GLU A 338 38.41 -18.82 -2.57
CA GLU A 338 37.44 -19.56 -1.74
C GLU A 338 36.97 -18.67 -0.58
N PRO A 339 35.62 -18.59 -0.31
CA PRO A 339 35.08 -17.82 0.78
C PRO A 339 35.42 -18.41 2.15
N PHE A 340 35.74 -17.53 3.10
CA PHE A 340 35.79 -17.91 4.51
C PHE A 340 34.35 -18.14 5.01
N LEU A 341 34.19 -19.19 5.83
CA LEU A 341 32.92 -19.62 6.38
C LEU A 341 32.90 -19.51 7.91
N ASP A 342 31.70 -19.64 8.52
CA ASP A 342 31.54 -19.60 9.98
C ASP A 342 32.43 -20.60 10.73
N ARG A 343 32.67 -21.76 10.18
CA ARG A 343 33.63 -22.78 10.70
C ARG A 343 35.07 -22.23 10.82
N ASP A 344 35.48 -21.31 9.96
CA ASP A 344 36.80 -20.69 10.00
C ASP A 344 36.93 -19.69 11.16
N LEU A 345 35.83 -19.26 11.73
CA LEU A 345 35.74 -18.51 13.01
C LEU A 345 35.62 -19.45 14.23
N GLY A 346 35.60 -20.77 14.04
CA GLY A 346 35.36 -21.74 15.10
C GLY A 346 33.90 -21.75 15.57
N ILE A 347 33.00 -21.27 14.74
CA ILE A 347 31.55 -21.36 14.98
C ILE A 347 31.08 -22.69 14.39
N GLU A 348 30.85 -23.66 15.23
CA GLU A 348 30.17 -24.91 14.84
C GLU A 348 28.68 -24.69 14.98
N ILE A 349 27.95 -24.68 13.87
CA ILE A 349 26.50 -24.76 13.88
C ILE A 349 26.17 -26.22 14.21
N LYS A 350 25.83 -26.49 15.47
CA LYS A 350 25.25 -27.79 15.85
C LYS A 350 23.82 -27.82 15.34
N ILE A 351 23.62 -28.50 14.24
CA ILE A 351 22.29 -28.76 13.74
C ILE A 351 21.78 -30.00 14.45
N ASP A 352 20.66 -29.85 15.16
CA ASP A 352 19.97 -30.96 15.78
C ASP A 352 19.23 -31.75 14.68
N THR A 353 19.86 -32.81 14.21
CA THR A 353 19.31 -33.69 13.19
C THR A 353 18.38 -34.78 13.76
N GLU A 354 18.14 -34.80 15.08
CA GLU A 354 17.31 -35.79 15.75
C GLU A 354 15.82 -35.41 15.86
N HIS A 355 15.47 -34.18 15.48
CA HIS A 355 14.08 -33.73 15.50
C HIS A 355 13.28 -34.37 14.34
N THR A 356 12.35 -35.24 14.69
CA THR A 356 11.30 -35.72 13.78
C THR A 356 10.18 -34.68 13.74
N LEU A 357 10.03 -34.01 12.62
CA LEU A 357 8.85 -33.14 12.40
C LEU A 357 7.60 -34.03 12.25
N PRO A 358 6.43 -33.60 12.78
CA PRO A 358 5.19 -34.37 12.69
C PRO A 358 4.60 -34.40 11.27
N MET A 359 5.24 -33.80 10.29
CA MET A 359 4.84 -33.72 8.90
C MET A 359 6.01 -34.05 7.96
N ASP A 360 5.70 -34.51 6.74
CA ASP A 360 6.69 -34.60 5.68
C ASP A 360 7.25 -33.22 5.37
N TYR A 361 8.58 -33.11 5.33
CA TYR A 361 9.27 -31.87 4.96
C TYR A 361 10.31 -32.14 3.88
N GLY A 362 10.66 -31.16 3.13
CA GLY A 362 11.67 -31.21 2.08
C GLY A 362 12.50 -29.96 2.01
N PHE A 363 13.53 -30.01 1.21
CA PHE A 363 14.41 -28.89 0.93
C PHE A 363 14.39 -28.56 -0.55
N THR A 364 14.40 -27.28 -0.85
CA THR A 364 14.77 -26.77 -2.16
C THR A 364 16.28 -26.88 -2.29
N VAL A 365 16.74 -27.54 -3.35
CA VAL A 365 18.14 -27.87 -3.58
C VAL A 365 18.57 -27.62 -5.02
N ARG A 366 19.89 -27.63 -5.24
CA ARG A 366 20.55 -27.63 -6.54
C ARG A 366 21.45 -28.86 -6.64
N PHE A 367 21.93 -29.22 -7.83
CA PHE A 367 22.91 -30.30 -8.00
C PHE A 367 24.18 -30.10 -7.14
N ARG A 368 24.56 -28.84 -6.91
CA ARG A 368 25.76 -28.47 -6.14
C ARG A 368 25.64 -28.62 -4.62
N ASP A 369 24.44 -28.68 -4.05
CA ASP A 369 24.20 -28.59 -2.59
C ASP A 369 23.26 -29.67 -2.03
N TYR A 370 22.58 -30.46 -2.86
CA TYR A 370 21.60 -31.43 -2.39
C TYR A 370 22.21 -32.49 -1.43
N GLU A 371 23.50 -32.85 -1.64
CA GLU A 371 24.18 -33.82 -0.78
C GLU A 371 24.29 -33.34 0.68
N GLU A 372 24.53 -32.04 0.89
CA GLU A 372 24.61 -31.47 2.24
C GLU A 372 23.25 -31.56 2.94
N MET A 373 22.14 -31.48 2.20
CA MET A 373 20.79 -31.49 2.73
C MET A 373 20.34 -32.93 3.11
N LEU A 374 20.99 -33.95 2.58
CA LEU A 374 20.69 -35.36 2.95
C LEU A 374 20.95 -35.65 4.43
N ALA A 375 21.87 -34.94 5.06
CA ALA A 375 22.19 -35.08 6.49
C ALA A 375 20.95 -34.82 7.38
N TYR A 376 19.97 -34.03 6.90
CA TYR A 376 18.75 -33.68 7.62
C TYR A 376 17.59 -34.65 7.40
N LYS A 377 17.81 -35.73 6.64
CA LYS A 377 16.85 -36.83 6.36
C LYS A 377 15.49 -36.28 5.86
N PRO A 378 15.47 -35.46 4.80
CA PRO A 378 14.22 -34.95 4.23
C PRO A 378 13.35 -36.09 3.68
N ARG A 379 12.05 -35.82 3.52
CA ARG A 379 11.12 -36.76 2.88
C ARG A 379 10.94 -36.48 1.39
N LEU A 380 11.39 -35.32 0.95
CA LEU A 380 11.44 -34.92 -0.47
C LEU A 380 12.59 -33.96 -0.72
N LEU A 381 13.12 -33.96 -1.94
CA LEU A 381 13.99 -32.94 -2.47
C LEU A 381 13.27 -32.26 -3.64
N GLU A 382 13.32 -30.90 -3.64
CA GLU A 382 12.82 -30.07 -4.73
C GLU A 382 14.00 -29.43 -5.43
N PHE A 383 14.39 -29.99 -6.58
CA PHE A 383 15.47 -29.45 -7.39
C PHE A 383 14.97 -28.24 -8.17
N HIS A 384 15.51 -27.06 -7.91
CA HIS A 384 15.29 -25.87 -8.70
C HIS A 384 16.30 -25.80 -9.83
N PHE A 385 15.88 -26.12 -11.03
CA PHE A 385 16.73 -26.10 -12.21
C PHE A 385 16.92 -24.67 -12.74
N THR A 386 18.12 -24.42 -13.23
CA THR A 386 18.41 -23.34 -14.19
C THR A 386 18.48 -23.96 -15.59
N ASP A 387 18.53 -23.13 -16.64
CA ASP A 387 18.73 -23.59 -18.00
C ASP A 387 20.07 -24.35 -18.18
N GLN A 388 21.08 -24.01 -17.39
CA GLN A 388 22.38 -24.70 -17.39
C GLN A 388 22.30 -26.10 -16.75
N ASP A 389 21.48 -26.29 -15.73
CA ASP A 389 21.31 -27.58 -15.06
C ASP A 389 20.68 -28.65 -15.97
N LEU A 390 20.02 -28.22 -17.07
CA LEU A 390 19.40 -29.15 -18.02
C LEU A 390 20.40 -29.92 -18.92
N ASP A 391 21.66 -29.50 -18.92
CA ASP A 391 22.76 -30.18 -19.60
C ASP A 391 23.57 -31.08 -18.61
N GLU A 392 23.22 -31.10 -17.32
CA GLU A 392 23.82 -31.97 -16.31
C GLU A 392 23.18 -33.36 -16.34
N HIS A 393 23.93 -34.35 -15.76
CA HIS A 393 23.46 -35.69 -15.55
C HIS A 393 23.40 -36.01 -14.06
N TYR A 394 22.37 -36.71 -13.65
CA TYR A 394 22.29 -37.15 -12.27
C TYR A 394 23.31 -38.28 -11.99
N ASP A 395 23.94 -38.24 -10.80
CA ASP A 395 25.04 -39.18 -10.44
C ASP A 395 24.58 -40.62 -10.19
N GLY A 396 23.27 -40.89 -10.25
CA GLY A 396 22.70 -42.24 -10.16
C GLY A 396 22.60 -42.81 -8.75
N ARG A 397 22.67 -41.99 -7.69
CA ARG A 397 22.47 -42.48 -6.31
C ARG A 397 20.99 -42.66 -5.98
N ASP A 398 20.69 -43.78 -5.30
CA ASP A 398 19.34 -44.12 -4.85
C ASP A 398 18.99 -43.39 -3.54
N HIS A 399 17.77 -42.87 -3.44
CA HIS A 399 17.26 -42.12 -2.29
C HIS A 399 15.89 -42.65 -1.85
N ASP A 400 15.69 -42.76 -0.53
CA ASP A 400 14.40 -43.12 0.09
C ASP A 400 13.58 -41.83 0.35
N MET A 401 13.38 -41.03 -0.69
CA MET A 401 12.62 -39.75 -0.64
C MET A 401 11.98 -39.42 -1.98
N LYS A 402 11.00 -38.54 -1.96
CA LYS A 402 10.26 -38.11 -3.16
C LYS A 402 11.05 -37.08 -3.95
N LEU A 403 10.88 -37.06 -5.27
CA LEU A 403 11.46 -36.09 -6.19
C LEU A 403 10.40 -35.05 -6.60
N VAL A 404 10.73 -33.81 -6.43
CA VAL A 404 10.06 -32.63 -7.04
C VAL A 404 11.12 -31.88 -7.83
N VAL A 405 10.76 -31.43 -9.02
CA VAL A 405 11.61 -30.56 -9.84
C VAL A 405 10.85 -29.27 -10.09
N HIS A 406 11.48 -28.16 -9.85
CA HIS A 406 11.02 -26.85 -10.25
C HIS A 406 11.75 -26.46 -11.55
N ALA A 407 11.00 -26.32 -12.63
CA ALA A 407 11.55 -26.00 -13.94
C ALA A 407 12.12 -24.57 -13.98
N PRO A 408 13.08 -24.29 -14.88
CA PRO A 408 13.69 -22.97 -14.99
C PRO A 408 12.66 -21.86 -15.26
N GLU A 409 12.83 -20.73 -14.63
CA GLU A 409 12.02 -19.53 -14.88
C GLU A 409 12.56 -18.70 -16.07
N PHE A 410 13.82 -18.89 -16.42
CA PHE A 410 14.52 -18.15 -17.45
C PHE A 410 15.27 -19.11 -18.39
N TRP A 411 15.39 -18.66 -19.62
CA TRP A 411 16.18 -19.26 -20.68
C TRP A 411 16.98 -18.13 -21.35
N ASP A 412 18.29 -18.15 -21.21
CA ASP A 412 19.21 -17.13 -21.77
C ASP A 412 18.69 -15.70 -21.60
N ARG A 413 18.32 -15.20 -20.51
CA ARG A 413 17.73 -13.88 -20.21
C ARG A 413 16.29 -13.70 -20.69
N THR A 414 15.68 -14.67 -21.31
CA THR A 414 14.26 -14.64 -21.71
C THR A 414 13.42 -15.32 -20.63
N LEU A 415 12.37 -14.66 -20.18
CA LEU A 415 11.42 -15.25 -19.25
C LEU A 415 10.68 -16.40 -19.94
N VAL A 416 10.56 -17.53 -19.25
CA VAL A 416 9.70 -18.64 -19.69
C VAL A 416 8.23 -18.19 -19.67
N ASP A 417 7.55 -18.35 -20.81
CA ASP A 417 6.16 -17.94 -20.97
C ASP A 417 5.42 -18.89 -21.92
N LEU A 418 4.74 -19.86 -21.33
CA LEU A 418 3.89 -20.83 -22.05
C LEU A 418 2.62 -20.20 -22.62
N CYS A 419 2.25 -19.00 -22.13
CA CYS A 419 1.11 -18.22 -22.59
C CYS A 419 1.47 -17.22 -23.69
N SER A 420 2.77 -17.05 -24.02
CA SER A 420 3.25 -15.98 -24.87
C SER A 420 2.49 -15.87 -26.18
N LEU A 421 2.19 -14.63 -26.59
CA LEU A 421 1.66 -14.31 -27.92
C LEU A 421 2.76 -14.32 -28.99
N ASP A 422 4.04 -14.27 -28.57
CA ASP A 422 5.20 -14.52 -29.42
C ASP A 422 5.45 -16.02 -29.53
N GLU A 423 5.19 -16.58 -30.70
CA GLU A 423 5.31 -18.01 -30.98
C GLU A 423 6.73 -18.56 -30.78
N ARG A 424 7.76 -17.74 -30.99
CA ARG A 424 9.15 -18.14 -30.76
C ARG A 424 9.43 -18.32 -29.27
N GLN A 425 8.97 -17.35 -28.45
CA GLN A 425 9.10 -17.43 -27.00
C GLN A 425 8.28 -18.59 -26.45
N ARG A 426 7.04 -18.77 -26.90
CA ARG A 426 6.17 -19.86 -26.48
C ARG A 426 6.82 -21.22 -26.73
N ARG A 427 7.28 -21.46 -27.99
CA ARG A 427 7.93 -22.75 -28.35
C ARG A 427 9.23 -22.98 -27.60
N GLY A 428 10.07 -21.94 -27.46
CA GLY A 428 11.28 -22.05 -26.64
C GLY A 428 10.98 -22.44 -25.19
N SER A 429 9.88 -21.92 -24.64
CA SER A 429 9.42 -22.28 -23.29
C SER A 429 8.93 -23.73 -23.24
N VAL A 430 8.19 -24.19 -24.26
CA VAL A 430 7.77 -25.59 -24.35
C VAL A 430 8.97 -26.54 -24.43
N ASP A 431 9.96 -26.23 -25.28
CA ASP A 431 11.16 -27.04 -25.43
C ASP A 431 11.97 -27.13 -24.12
N LEU A 432 12.04 -26.01 -23.37
CA LEU A 432 12.72 -25.98 -22.06
C LEU A 432 11.98 -26.82 -21.03
N MET A 433 10.65 -26.75 -20.99
CA MET A 433 9.83 -27.58 -20.10
C MET A 433 9.99 -29.05 -20.43
N GLN A 434 10.02 -29.41 -21.72
CA GLN A 434 10.24 -30.79 -22.13
C GLN A 434 11.59 -31.34 -21.67
N LYS A 435 12.67 -30.55 -21.82
CA LYS A 435 14.00 -30.94 -21.30
C LYS A 435 13.98 -31.12 -19.79
N SER A 436 13.29 -30.27 -19.05
CA SER A 436 13.15 -30.40 -17.58
C SER A 436 12.43 -31.70 -17.19
N ILE A 437 11.40 -32.08 -17.94
CA ILE A 437 10.68 -33.34 -17.74
C ILE A 437 11.58 -34.54 -18.09
N ASP A 438 12.33 -34.45 -19.18
CA ASP A 438 13.20 -35.56 -19.62
C ASP A 438 14.33 -35.81 -18.60
N LEU A 439 14.95 -34.74 -18.07
CA LEU A 439 15.93 -34.87 -16.97
C LEU A 439 15.26 -35.42 -15.69
N THR A 440 14.04 -34.99 -15.38
CA THR A 440 13.28 -35.51 -14.25
C THR A 440 13.02 -37.03 -14.41
N ARG A 441 12.74 -37.49 -15.64
CA ARG A 441 12.58 -38.93 -15.94
C ARG A 441 13.86 -39.70 -15.76
N GLU A 442 15.02 -39.13 -16.11
CA GLU A 442 16.33 -39.73 -15.86
C GLU A 442 16.58 -39.91 -14.36
N MET A 443 16.22 -38.90 -13.55
CA MET A 443 16.38 -38.92 -12.10
C MET A 443 15.37 -39.87 -11.40
N ALA A 444 14.15 -40.00 -11.94
CA ALA A 444 13.03 -40.67 -11.29
C ALA A 444 13.33 -42.09 -10.76
N PRO A 445 14.08 -42.96 -11.44
CA PRO A 445 14.40 -44.31 -10.94
C PRO A 445 15.13 -44.33 -9.60
N HIS A 446 15.81 -43.23 -9.25
CA HIS A 446 16.61 -43.09 -8.03
C HIS A 446 15.82 -42.51 -6.84
N PHE A 447 14.53 -42.25 -7.00
CA PHE A 447 13.66 -41.68 -5.98
C PHE A 447 12.39 -42.51 -5.80
N ILE A 448 11.69 -42.33 -4.66
CA ILE A 448 10.46 -43.07 -4.42
C ILE A 448 9.23 -42.30 -4.96
N GLY A 449 8.31 -43.08 -5.53
CA GLY A 449 7.02 -42.56 -6.01
C GLY A 449 7.11 -41.90 -7.39
N LYS A 450 6.02 -41.33 -7.81
CA LYS A 450 5.94 -40.61 -9.09
C LYS A 450 6.51 -39.20 -8.92
N PRO A 451 7.47 -38.76 -9.73
CA PRO A 451 8.06 -37.44 -9.61
C PRO A 451 7.07 -36.35 -10.03
N LYS A 452 7.27 -35.15 -9.50
CA LYS A 452 6.47 -33.97 -9.83
C LYS A 452 7.35 -32.91 -10.46
N VAL A 453 6.80 -32.22 -11.45
CA VAL A 453 7.46 -31.09 -12.09
C VAL A 453 6.58 -29.82 -11.92
N VAL A 454 7.10 -28.84 -11.22
CA VAL A 454 6.47 -27.54 -11.03
C VAL A 454 6.86 -26.63 -12.20
N ILE A 455 5.89 -26.04 -12.86
CA ILE A 455 6.09 -25.14 -14.00
C ILE A 455 5.29 -23.85 -13.81
N HIS A 456 5.86 -22.76 -14.29
CA HIS A 456 5.19 -21.46 -14.35
C HIS A 456 4.46 -21.31 -15.67
N PRO A 457 3.17 -20.91 -15.69
CA PRO A 457 2.42 -20.73 -16.92
C PRO A 457 2.91 -19.53 -17.74
N GLY A 458 3.57 -18.54 -17.12
CA GLY A 458 3.97 -17.29 -17.76
C GLY A 458 2.86 -16.23 -17.72
N ALA A 459 2.66 -15.51 -18.81
CA ALA A 459 1.69 -14.40 -18.94
C ALA A 459 2.01 -13.19 -18.03
N MET A 460 3.30 -12.93 -17.80
CA MET A 460 3.72 -11.73 -17.05
C MET A 460 3.73 -10.51 -17.97
N SER A 461 3.18 -9.41 -17.47
CA SER A 461 3.32 -8.07 -18.09
C SER A 461 3.88 -7.11 -17.07
N LEU A 462 5.01 -6.48 -17.40
CA LEU A 462 5.66 -5.48 -16.56
C LEU A 462 5.05 -4.08 -16.75
N ASP A 463 4.46 -3.81 -17.92
CA ASP A 463 4.12 -2.44 -18.34
C ASP A 463 2.62 -2.17 -18.42
N HIS A 464 1.81 -3.20 -18.71
CA HIS A 464 0.37 -3.00 -18.95
C HIS A 464 -0.48 -4.11 -18.34
N PRO A 465 -1.71 -3.81 -17.89
CA PRO A 465 -2.67 -4.84 -17.50
C PRO A 465 -2.94 -5.77 -18.71
N ILE A 466 -2.89 -7.08 -18.46
CA ILE A 466 -3.22 -8.07 -19.48
C ILE A 466 -4.73 -8.00 -19.73
N THR A 467 -5.11 -7.65 -20.96
CA THR A 467 -6.52 -7.47 -21.35
C THR A 467 -7.10 -8.68 -22.08
N ASP A 468 -6.30 -9.42 -22.86
CA ASP A 468 -6.74 -10.56 -23.68
C ASP A 468 -6.41 -11.90 -22.98
N LYS A 469 -7.08 -12.17 -21.89
CA LYS A 469 -6.84 -13.38 -21.10
C LYS A 469 -7.22 -14.67 -21.83
N GLU A 470 -8.24 -14.64 -22.69
CA GLU A 470 -8.69 -15.83 -23.40
C GLU A 470 -7.61 -16.37 -24.33
N ARG A 471 -6.96 -15.48 -25.13
CA ARG A 471 -5.84 -15.90 -25.98
C ARG A 471 -4.65 -16.45 -25.21
N LEU A 472 -4.37 -15.90 -24.03
CA LEU A 472 -3.29 -16.42 -23.17
C LEU A 472 -3.65 -17.83 -22.66
N TYR A 473 -4.89 -18.08 -22.23
CA TYR A 473 -5.35 -19.39 -21.83
C TYR A 473 -5.34 -20.40 -22.99
N ASP A 474 -5.70 -19.98 -24.20
CA ASP A 474 -5.64 -20.85 -25.37
C ASP A 474 -4.19 -21.23 -25.71
N ASN A 475 -3.25 -20.30 -25.63
CA ASN A 475 -1.83 -20.58 -25.82
C ASN A 475 -1.29 -21.50 -24.72
N LEU A 476 -1.70 -21.32 -23.44
CA LEU A 476 -1.32 -22.23 -22.37
C LEU A 476 -1.81 -23.66 -22.65
N ARG A 477 -3.08 -23.84 -23.02
CA ARG A 477 -3.62 -25.16 -23.37
C ARG A 477 -2.83 -25.83 -24.48
N ARG A 478 -2.57 -25.09 -25.55
CA ARG A 478 -1.78 -25.56 -26.67
C ARG A 478 -0.36 -25.92 -26.26
N SER A 479 0.30 -25.13 -25.42
CA SER A 479 1.63 -25.44 -24.89
C SER A 479 1.65 -26.69 -24.03
N LEU A 480 0.63 -26.89 -23.18
CA LEU A 480 0.51 -28.09 -22.36
C LEU A 480 0.19 -29.34 -23.20
N GLU A 481 -0.52 -29.21 -24.32
CA GLU A 481 -0.79 -30.31 -25.28
C GLU A 481 0.47 -30.71 -26.07
N GLU A 482 1.40 -29.78 -26.31
CA GLU A 482 2.68 -30.02 -26.98
C GLU A 482 3.73 -30.68 -26.05
N ILE A 483 3.53 -30.61 -24.72
CA ILE A 483 4.44 -31.20 -23.70
C ILE A 483 4.06 -32.64 -23.44
N ASP A 484 5.02 -33.58 -23.63
CA ASP A 484 4.88 -34.97 -23.17
C ASP A 484 5.17 -35.08 -21.68
N SER A 485 4.12 -35.28 -20.88
CA SER A 485 4.21 -35.43 -19.43
C SER A 485 4.09 -36.88 -18.94
N GLU A 486 4.24 -37.90 -19.82
CA GLU A 486 4.16 -39.29 -19.41
C GLU A 486 5.20 -39.60 -18.32
N GLY A 487 4.79 -40.26 -17.26
CA GLY A 487 5.67 -40.64 -16.14
C GLY A 487 5.89 -39.56 -15.06
N VAL A 488 5.46 -38.31 -15.26
CA VAL A 488 5.56 -37.24 -14.26
C VAL A 488 4.17 -36.61 -13.96
N ASP A 489 4.03 -35.96 -12.81
CA ASP A 489 2.87 -35.13 -12.50
C ASP A 489 3.27 -33.66 -12.72
N LEU A 490 2.63 -32.98 -13.68
CA LEU A 490 2.82 -31.55 -13.88
C LEU A 490 2.00 -30.73 -12.88
N LEU A 491 2.63 -29.78 -12.22
CA LEU A 491 2.01 -28.85 -11.29
C LEU A 491 2.17 -27.44 -11.82
N LEU A 492 1.05 -26.76 -12.05
CA LEU A 492 1.06 -25.31 -12.40
C LEU A 492 1.15 -24.50 -11.12
N GLU A 493 2.18 -23.68 -11.00
CA GLU A 493 2.31 -22.76 -9.90
C GLU A 493 1.70 -21.38 -10.24
N ASN A 494 0.79 -20.92 -9.37
CA ASN A 494 0.21 -19.59 -9.49
C ASN A 494 1.23 -18.55 -9.08
N LEU A 495 1.61 -17.69 -10.03
CA LEU A 495 2.41 -16.52 -9.73
C LEU A 495 1.54 -15.44 -9.03
N PRO A 496 2.11 -14.66 -8.11
CA PRO A 496 1.39 -13.55 -7.50
C PRO A 496 0.97 -12.53 -8.57
N PRO A 497 -0.15 -11.81 -8.37
CA PRO A 497 -0.72 -10.89 -9.36
C PRO A 497 0.14 -9.65 -9.63
N ARG A 498 1.26 -9.51 -8.94
CA ARG A 498 2.23 -8.42 -9.11
C ARG A 498 3.50 -8.95 -9.73
N PRO A 499 4.08 -8.23 -10.72
CA PRO A 499 5.34 -8.63 -11.31
C PRO A 499 6.43 -8.69 -10.24
N TRP A 500 7.26 -9.75 -10.30
CA TRP A 500 8.48 -9.82 -9.54
C TRP A 500 9.52 -8.96 -10.24
N TYR A 501 10.12 -8.03 -9.48
CA TYR A 501 11.31 -7.31 -9.91
C TYR A 501 12.51 -7.99 -9.27
N PHE A 502 13.50 -8.30 -10.09
CA PHE A 502 14.82 -8.71 -9.64
C PHE A 502 15.67 -7.48 -9.41
#